data_06d28f6e49f7881ae76faf11344a0a36
#
_entry.id   06d28f6e49f7881ae76faf11344a0a36
#
_cell.length_a   1.000
_cell.length_b   1.000
_cell.length_c   1.000
_cell.angle_alpha   90.00
_cell.angle_beta   90.00
_cell.angle_gamma   90.00
#
_symmetry.space_group_name_H-M   'P 1'
#
loop_
_entity.id
_entity.type
_entity.pdbx_description
1 polymer ?
#
loop_
_entity_poly.entity_id
_entity_poly.type
_entity_poly.pdbx_seq_one_letter_code
_entity_poly.pdbx_strand_id
1 'polypeptide(L)'
;MVRFRHRKGEKMSFSENLVELRKYHDYSQEELAEKIGVSRQTLSKYETGESLPDIEKCKLLADVFSVTIDDFINYEKNDEESLGLGIPPRGKHVFGMVKVGDKGQIVIPAKARKIFDIKSGDDLIILGDEGQGIAIIKENGLLNLLNKAQSRC
;
A
#
# COMPACT_ATOMS: atom_id res chain seq x y z
N MET A 1 25.81 -2.18 10.58
CA MET A 1 24.84 -2.68 9.58
C MET A 1 23.99 -3.76 10.24
N VAL A 2 22.80 -3.40 10.73
CA VAL A 2 21.90 -4.35 11.41
C VAL A 2 21.14 -5.11 10.33
N ARG A 3 21.51 -6.36 10.08
CA ARG A 3 20.74 -7.28 9.24
C ARG A 3 19.50 -7.72 10.03
N PHE A 4 18.36 -7.13 9.77
CA PHE A 4 17.08 -7.72 10.18
C PHE A 4 16.88 -9.03 9.39
N ARG A 5 17.14 -10.17 10.03
CA ARG A 5 16.71 -11.47 9.54
C ARG A 5 15.19 -11.54 9.75
N HIS A 6 14.41 -11.16 8.76
CA HIS A 6 12.98 -11.42 8.74
C HIS A 6 12.78 -12.91 8.44
N ARG A 7 12.14 -13.61 9.37
CA ARG A 7 11.64 -14.97 9.14
C ARG A 7 10.46 -14.89 8.18
N LYS A 8 10.45 -15.77 7.18
CA LYS A 8 9.37 -15.93 6.21
C LYS A 8 8.04 -16.12 6.96
N GLY A 9 7.07 -15.19 6.79
CA GLY A 9 5.71 -15.33 7.31
C GLY A 9 5.39 -14.71 8.67
N GLU A 10 6.26 -13.85 9.24
CA GLU A 10 5.91 -13.09 10.44
C GLU A 10 5.13 -11.83 10.06
N LYS A 11 3.92 -11.71 10.64
CA LYS A 11 3.11 -10.50 10.56
C LYS A 11 3.87 -9.35 11.21
N MET A 12 4.07 -8.26 10.51
CA MET A 12 4.67 -7.06 11.10
C MET A 12 3.75 -6.51 12.18
N SER A 13 4.33 -6.13 13.31
CA SER A 13 3.58 -5.46 14.37
C SER A 13 3.21 -4.03 13.94
N PHE A 14 2.17 -3.48 14.55
CA PHE A 14 1.80 -2.07 14.38
C PHE A 14 3.01 -1.13 14.53
N SER A 15 3.86 -1.38 15.53
CA SER A 15 5.06 -0.60 15.83
C SER A 15 6.07 -0.59 14.68
N GLU A 16 6.29 -1.75 14.07
CA GLU A 16 7.20 -1.88 12.92
C GLU A 16 6.65 -1.16 11.70
N ASN A 17 5.35 -1.28 11.41
CA ASN A 17 4.69 -0.56 10.33
C ASN A 17 4.77 0.96 10.53
N LEU A 18 4.60 1.42 11.79
CA LEU A 18 4.71 2.84 12.14
C LEU A 18 6.11 3.39 11.84
N VAL A 19 7.14 2.67 12.27
CA VAL A 19 8.55 3.07 12.03
C VAL A 19 8.86 3.07 10.52
N GLU A 20 8.42 2.05 9.77
CA GLU A 20 8.64 1.99 8.33
C GLU A 20 7.97 3.15 7.60
N LEU A 21 6.70 3.41 7.87
CA LEU A 21 5.96 4.50 7.22
C LEU A 21 6.56 5.87 7.57
N ARG A 22 6.92 6.10 8.82
CA ARG A 22 7.57 7.35 9.22
C ARG A 22 8.86 7.59 8.44
N LYS A 23 9.71 6.57 8.35
CA LYS A 23 10.97 6.65 7.60
C LYS A 23 10.77 6.81 6.11
N TYR A 24 9.77 6.12 5.54
CA TYR A 24 9.43 6.24 4.12
C TYR A 24 8.99 7.65 3.73
N HIS A 25 8.30 8.35 4.65
CA HIS A 25 7.87 9.74 4.47
C HIS A 25 8.89 10.77 4.97
N ASP A 26 10.10 10.34 5.35
CA ASP A 26 11.19 11.19 5.86
C ASP A 26 10.82 12.04 7.09
N TYR A 27 9.86 11.60 7.90
CA TYR A 27 9.51 12.29 9.15
C TYR A 27 10.45 11.90 10.29
N SER A 28 10.90 12.90 11.05
CA SER A 28 11.46 12.68 12.39
C SER A 28 10.35 12.28 13.37
N GLN A 29 10.73 11.74 14.53
CA GLN A 29 9.76 11.47 15.60
C GLN A 29 9.06 12.73 16.09
N GLU A 30 9.77 13.86 16.14
CA GLU A 30 9.22 15.16 16.52
C GLU A 30 8.13 15.62 15.54
N GLU A 31 8.45 15.63 14.25
CA GLU A 31 7.51 16.07 13.20
C GLU A 31 6.26 15.21 13.15
N LEU A 32 6.40 13.89 13.26
CA LEU A 32 5.23 13.00 13.26
C LEU A 32 4.39 13.18 14.53
N ALA A 33 5.04 13.32 15.70
CA ALA A 33 4.36 13.56 16.97
C ALA A 33 3.53 14.84 16.93
N GLU A 34 4.10 15.93 16.39
CA GLU A 34 3.39 17.21 16.20
C GLU A 34 2.16 17.03 15.29
N LYS A 35 2.30 16.32 14.15
CA LYS A 35 1.21 16.08 13.20
C LYS A 35 0.01 15.36 13.81
N ILE A 36 0.24 14.45 14.75
CA ILE A 36 -0.83 13.70 15.41
C ILE A 36 -1.19 14.21 16.81
N GLY A 37 -0.58 15.32 17.24
CA GLY A 37 -0.89 15.98 18.51
C GLY A 37 -0.52 15.15 19.73
N VAL A 38 0.66 14.54 19.73
CA VAL A 38 1.24 13.83 20.89
C VAL A 38 2.66 14.31 21.17
N SER A 39 3.21 13.96 22.34
CA SER A 39 4.63 14.22 22.61
C SER A 39 5.54 13.25 21.83
N ARG A 40 6.78 13.66 21.55
CA ARG A 40 7.79 12.76 20.98
C ARG A 40 7.95 11.48 21.81
N GLN A 41 7.91 11.60 23.15
CA GLN A 41 8.03 10.44 24.04
C GLN A 41 6.86 9.47 23.86
N THR A 42 5.64 9.98 23.68
CA THR A 42 4.47 9.13 23.39
C THR A 42 4.62 8.41 22.06
N LEU A 43 5.07 9.10 21.00
CA LEU A 43 5.33 8.47 19.71
C LEU A 43 6.41 7.41 19.82
N SER A 44 7.50 7.67 20.56
CA SER A 44 8.56 6.69 20.81
C SER A 44 8.01 5.41 21.47
N LYS A 45 7.09 5.53 22.42
CA LYS A 45 6.41 4.37 23.02
C LYS A 45 5.54 3.60 22.06
N TYR A 46 4.90 4.28 21.09
CA TYR A 46 4.18 3.59 20.01
C TYR A 46 5.13 2.82 19.10
N GLU A 47 6.28 3.39 18.78
CA GLU A 47 7.31 2.76 17.93
C GLU A 47 8.04 1.59 18.62
N THR A 48 8.17 1.62 19.93
CA THR A 48 8.76 0.50 20.71
C THR A 48 7.76 -0.57 21.11
N GLY A 49 6.46 -0.33 20.90
CA GLY A 49 5.40 -1.25 21.33
C GLY A 49 5.10 -1.21 22.83
N GLU A 50 5.67 -0.27 23.57
CA GLU A 50 5.36 -0.07 24.99
C GLU A 50 3.92 0.40 25.24
N SER A 51 3.34 1.11 24.27
CA SER A 51 1.94 1.49 24.28
C SER A 51 1.37 1.50 22.87
N LEU A 52 0.06 1.36 22.77
CA LEU A 52 -0.67 1.46 21.50
C LEU A 52 -1.44 2.79 21.47
N PRO A 53 -1.51 3.45 20.29
CA PRO A 53 -2.38 4.59 20.11
C PRO A 53 -3.85 4.18 20.21
N ASP A 54 -4.71 5.10 20.64
CA ASP A 54 -6.14 4.95 20.53
C ASP A 54 -6.59 5.02 19.05
N ILE A 55 -7.88 4.73 18.82
CA ILE A 55 -8.42 4.67 17.46
C ILE A 55 -8.36 6.02 16.73
N GLU A 56 -8.47 7.13 17.46
CA GLU A 56 -8.38 8.47 16.88
C GLU A 56 -6.95 8.76 16.41
N LYS A 57 -5.96 8.39 17.20
CA LYS A 57 -4.54 8.50 16.82
C LYS A 57 -4.17 7.56 15.68
N CYS A 58 -4.71 6.33 15.67
CA CYS A 58 -4.56 5.43 14.53
C CYS A 58 -5.10 6.04 13.24
N LYS A 59 -6.27 6.69 13.31
CA LYS A 59 -6.87 7.38 12.15
C LYS A 59 -5.99 8.54 11.68
N LEU A 60 -5.51 9.38 12.59
CA LEU A 60 -4.61 10.48 12.25
C LEU A 60 -3.32 9.99 11.60
N LEU A 61 -2.72 8.92 12.12
CA LEU A 61 -1.54 8.29 11.53
C LEU A 61 -1.82 7.78 10.12
N ALA A 62 -2.93 7.08 9.91
CA ALA A 62 -3.33 6.58 8.60
C ALA A 62 -3.56 7.74 7.61
N ASP A 63 -4.15 8.84 8.05
CA ASP A 63 -4.38 10.04 7.24
C ASP A 63 -3.06 10.74 6.89
N VAL A 64 -2.14 10.90 7.85
CA VAL A 64 -0.81 11.50 7.63
C VAL A 64 -0.02 10.71 6.58
N PHE A 65 -0.07 9.38 6.64
CA PHE A 65 0.62 8.51 5.69
C PHE A 65 -0.17 8.23 4.41
N SER A 66 -1.40 8.72 4.30
CA SER A 66 -2.31 8.46 3.17
C SER A 66 -2.52 6.96 2.92
N VAL A 67 -2.63 6.16 3.97
CA VAL A 67 -2.94 4.72 3.92
C VAL A 67 -4.31 4.44 4.55
N THR A 68 -4.83 3.23 4.36
CA THR A 68 -6.01 2.80 5.11
C THR A 68 -5.60 2.31 6.51
N ILE A 69 -6.51 2.39 7.49
CA ILE A 69 -6.25 1.84 8.84
C ILE A 69 -6.00 0.33 8.74
N ASP A 70 -6.75 -0.36 7.88
CA ASP A 70 -6.58 -1.80 7.68
C ASP A 70 -5.19 -2.14 7.13
N ASP A 71 -4.72 -1.45 6.09
CA ASP A 71 -3.37 -1.62 5.56
C ASP A 71 -2.31 -1.27 6.61
N PHE A 72 -2.54 -0.23 7.41
CA PHE A 72 -1.61 0.18 8.46
C PHE A 72 -1.46 -0.86 9.57
N ILE A 73 -2.57 -1.50 9.99
CA ILE A 73 -2.57 -2.48 11.08
C ILE A 73 -2.20 -3.89 10.61
N ASN A 74 -2.68 -4.28 9.43
CA ASN A 74 -2.61 -5.65 8.93
C ASN A 74 -1.56 -5.86 7.84
N TYR A 75 -0.72 -4.87 7.56
CA TYR A 75 0.33 -5.03 6.57
C TYR A 75 1.28 -6.16 6.97
N GLU A 76 1.44 -7.10 6.08
CA GLU A 76 2.42 -8.18 6.18
C GLU A 76 3.47 -7.99 5.10
N LYS A 77 4.72 -7.90 5.52
CA LYS A 77 5.83 -7.84 4.57
C LYS A 77 6.11 -9.24 4.03
N ASN A 78 5.28 -9.69 3.12
CA ASN A 78 5.60 -10.84 2.31
C ASN A 78 6.55 -10.39 1.20
N ASP A 79 7.81 -10.80 1.27
CA ASP A 79 8.84 -10.44 0.30
C ASP A 79 8.45 -10.81 -1.15
N GLU A 80 7.55 -11.78 -1.34
CA GLU A 80 7.04 -12.21 -2.63
C GLU A 80 5.81 -11.39 -3.12
N GLU A 81 4.95 -10.89 -2.22
CA GLU A 81 3.75 -10.12 -2.57
C GLU A 81 4.00 -8.61 -2.57
N SER A 82 4.80 -8.12 -1.64
CA SER A 82 5.04 -6.68 -1.50
C SER A 82 6.08 -6.11 -2.46
N LEU A 83 6.87 -6.97 -3.13
CA LEU A 83 7.97 -6.57 -4.02
C LEU A 83 8.96 -5.58 -3.38
N GLY A 84 9.00 -5.50 -2.04
CA GLY A 84 9.79 -4.50 -1.32
C GLY A 84 9.27 -3.05 -1.41
N LEU A 85 8.09 -2.83 -1.96
CA LEU A 85 7.52 -1.49 -2.21
C LEU A 85 6.90 -0.84 -0.96
N GLY A 86 6.87 -1.55 0.17
CA GLY A 86 6.25 -1.04 1.40
C GLY A 86 4.72 -1.01 1.36
N ILE A 87 4.11 -0.31 2.31
CA ILE A 87 2.66 -0.15 2.39
C ILE A 87 2.20 0.79 1.28
N PRO A 88 1.30 0.35 0.38
CA PRO A 88 0.85 1.19 -0.72
C PRO A 88 -0.02 2.35 -0.21
N PRO A 89 0.06 3.54 -0.83
CA PRO A 89 -0.85 4.64 -0.54
C PRO A 89 -2.31 4.26 -0.73
N ARG A 90 -3.23 4.97 -0.05
CA ARG A 90 -4.67 4.74 -0.15
C ARG A 90 -5.14 4.71 -1.61
N GLY A 91 -5.88 3.67 -1.98
CA GLY A 91 -6.37 3.46 -3.34
C GLY A 91 -5.33 2.89 -4.32
N LYS A 92 -4.12 2.58 -3.84
CA LYS A 92 -3.10 1.82 -4.58
C LYS A 92 -2.99 0.43 -3.99
N HIS A 93 -2.68 -0.54 -4.82
CA HIS A 93 -2.58 -1.93 -4.40
C HIS A 93 -1.42 -2.61 -5.10
N VAL A 94 -0.71 -3.46 -4.36
CA VAL A 94 0.26 -4.41 -4.89
C VAL A 94 -0.37 -5.80 -4.81
N PHE A 95 -0.41 -6.51 -5.91
CA PHE A 95 -1.05 -7.84 -6.01
C PHE A 95 -0.05 -8.98 -6.19
N GLY A 96 1.23 -8.69 -6.02
CA GLY A 96 2.31 -9.65 -6.19
C GLY A 96 2.74 -9.84 -7.64
N MET A 97 3.46 -10.92 -7.90
CA MET A 97 3.95 -11.29 -9.22
C MET A 97 3.11 -12.41 -9.83
N VAL A 98 2.86 -12.33 -11.12
CA VAL A 98 2.22 -13.39 -11.91
C VAL A 98 3.15 -13.83 -13.03
N LYS A 99 3.09 -15.11 -13.38
CA LYS A 99 3.83 -15.65 -14.54
C LYS A 99 3.02 -15.51 -15.80
N VAL A 100 3.67 -15.11 -16.87
CA VAL A 100 3.09 -15.16 -18.22
C VAL A 100 3.19 -16.59 -18.73
N GLY A 101 2.07 -17.15 -19.18
CA GLY A 101 2.02 -18.47 -19.78
C GLY A 101 2.49 -18.46 -21.24
N ASP A 102 2.62 -19.65 -21.84
CA ASP A 102 3.18 -19.86 -23.19
C ASP A 102 2.44 -19.10 -24.31
N LYS A 103 1.17 -18.80 -24.09
CA LYS A 103 0.34 -18.04 -25.04
C LYS A 103 0.22 -16.54 -24.70
N GLY A 104 1.05 -16.03 -23.78
CA GLY A 104 1.02 -14.65 -23.35
C GLY A 104 -0.07 -14.33 -22.30
N GLN A 105 -0.80 -15.32 -21.77
CA GLN A 105 -1.83 -15.11 -20.76
C GLN A 105 -1.25 -14.97 -19.35
N ILE A 106 -1.95 -14.21 -18.52
CA ILE A 106 -1.71 -14.12 -17.07
C ILE A 106 -3.00 -14.43 -16.31
N VAL A 107 -2.86 -14.94 -15.09
CA VAL A 107 -3.99 -15.07 -14.16
C VAL A 107 -4.06 -13.80 -13.31
N ILE A 108 -5.16 -13.06 -13.44
CA ILE A 108 -5.39 -11.89 -12.58
C ILE A 108 -5.61 -12.38 -11.14
N PRO A 109 -4.82 -11.92 -10.16
CA PRO A 109 -4.95 -12.34 -8.78
C PRO A 109 -6.36 -12.18 -8.23
N ALA A 110 -6.83 -13.11 -7.40
CA ALA A 110 -8.19 -13.10 -6.86
C ALA A 110 -8.51 -11.81 -6.08
N LYS A 111 -7.54 -11.27 -5.33
CA LYS A 111 -7.66 -9.99 -4.61
C LYS A 111 -7.89 -8.81 -5.58
N ALA A 112 -7.16 -8.77 -6.70
CA ALA A 112 -7.36 -7.76 -7.74
C ALA A 112 -8.74 -7.86 -8.38
N ARG A 113 -9.18 -9.09 -8.74
CA ARG A 113 -10.51 -9.33 -9.31
C ARG A 113 -11.62 -8.86 -8.37
N LYS A 114 -11.46 -9.10 -7.06
CA LYS A 114 -12.44 -8.68 -6.05
C LYS A 114 -12.50 -7.15 -5.90
N ILE A 115 -11.35 -6.48 -5.82
CA ILE A 115 -11.28 -5.02 -5.62
C ILE A 115 -11.81 -4.27 -6.84
N PHE A 116 -11.49 -4.73 -8.05
CA PHE A 116 -11.91 -4.10 -9.30
C PHE A 116 -13.19 -4.72 -9.90
N ASP A 117 -13.87 -5.59 -9.14
CA ASP A 117 -15.10 -6.28 -9.57
C ASP A 117 -14.98 -6.93 -10.97
N ILE A 118 -13.86 -7.64 -11.20
CA ILE A 118 -13.60 -8.35 -12.46
C ILE A 118 -14.18 -9.76 -12.37
N LYS A 119 -15.07 -10.09 -13.30
CA LYS A 119 -15.79 -11.37 -13.36
C LYS A 119 -15.49 -12.10 -14.68
N SER A 120 -15.78 -13.39 -14.68
CA SER A 120 -15.73 -14.18 -15.92
C SER A 120 -16.72 -13.61 -16.95
N GLY A 121 -16.25 -13.40 -18.16
CA GLY A 121 -17.01 -12.80 -19.26
C GLY A 121 -16.90 -11.28 -19.37
N ASP A 122 -16.20 -10.62 -18.43
CA ASP A 122 -15.92 -9.20 -18.56
C ASP A 122 -14.88 -8.92 -19.66
N ASP A 123 -15.10 -7.86 -20.42
CA ASP A 123 -14.12 -7.32 -21.35
C ASP A 123 -13.19 -6.33 -20.67
N LEU A 124 -11.90 -6.50 -20.87
CA LEU A 124 -10.86 -5.64 -20.32
C LEU A 124 -10.10 -4.94 -21.45
N ILE A 125 -9.85 -3.66 -21.25
CA ILE A 125 -9.06 -2.84 -22.17
C ILE A 125 -7.62 -2.89 -21.70
N ILE A 126 -6.70 -3.21 -22.61
CA ILE A 126 -5.27 -3.23 -22.35
C ILE A 126 -4.66 -2.02 -23.03
N LEU A 127 -4.04 -1.17 -22.21
CA LEU A 127 -3.32 0.03 -22.65
C LEU A 127 -1.83 -0.15 -22.37
N GLY A 128 -0.99 0.39 -23.23
CA GLY A 128 0.46 0.34 -23.07
C GLY A 128 1.10 1.72 -23.23
N ASP A 129 2.12 1.96 -22.43
CA ASP A 129 3.04 3.08 -22.53
C ASP A 129 4.45 2.52 -22.47
N GLU A 130 5.30 2.81 -23.46
CA GLU A 130 6.66 2.23 -23.55
C GLU A 130 7.52 2.60 -22.33
N GLY A 131 7.28 3.75 -21.70
CA GLY A 131 8.02 4.19 -20.51
C GLY A 131 7.43 3.72 -19.18
N GLN A 132 6.14 3.34 -19.14
CA GLN A 132 5.43 3.00 -17.90
C GLN A 132 4.97 1.54 -17.83
N GLY A 133 4.74 0.89 -18.98
CA GLY A 133 4.32 -0.49 -19.08
C GLY A 133 2.86 -0.66 -19.52
N ILE A 134 2.21 -1.74 -19.04
CA ILE A 134 0.87 -2.14 -19.45
C ILE A 134 -0.12 -1.89 -18.31
N ALA A 135 -1.24 -1.25 -18.63
CA ALA A 135 -2.40 -1.12 -17.75
C ALA A 135 -3.56 -1.98 -18.27
N ILE A 136 -4.27 -2.62 -17.35
CA ILE A 136 -5.48 -3.39 -17.63
C ILE A 136 -6.63 -2.69 -16.90
N ILE A 137 -7.65 -2.28 -17.63
CA ILE A 137 -8.80 -1.55 -17.08
C ILE A 137 -10.12 -2.14 -17.55
N LYS A 138 -11.14 -2.08 -16.71
CA LYS A 138 -12.51 -2.40 -17.10
C LYS A 138 -13.07 -1.32 -18.04
N GLU A 139 -13.95 -1.68 -18.96
CA GLU A 139 -14.53 -0.76 -19.96
C GLU A 139 -15.09 0.53 -19.32
N ASN A 140 -15.82 0.41 -18.21
CA ASN A 140 -16.36 1.55 -17.48
C ASN A 140 -15.27 2.43 -16.77
N GLY A 141 -14.07 1.93 -16.61
CA GLY A 141 -12.92 2.67 -16.07
C GLY A 141 -12.26 3.61 -17.09
N LEU A 142 -12.44 3.36 -18.38
CA LEU A 142 -11.84 4.17 -19.46
C LEU A 142 -12.35 5.61 -19.46
N LEU A 143 -13.64 5.83 -19.26
CA LEU A 143 -14.23 7.17 -19.20
C LEU A 143 -13.64 7.99 -18.04
N ASN A 144 -13.40 7.38 -16.89
CA ASN A 144 -12.77 8.03 -15.75
C ASN A 144 -11.31 8.40 -16.03
N LEU A 145 -10.60 7.59 -16.80
CA LEU A 145 -9.22 7.86 -17.20
C LEU A 145 -9.12 9.02 -18.17
N LEU A 146 -10.00 9.05 -19.18
CA LEU A 146 -10.07 10.13 -20.18
C LEU A 146 -10.46 11.47 -19.56
N ASN A 147 -11.42 11.50 -18.65
CA ASN A 147 -11.82 12.69 -17.91
C ASN A 147 -10.69 13.26 -17.04
N LYS A 148 -9.87 12.40 -16.41
CA LYS A 148 -8.70 12.84 -15.64
C LYS A 148 -7.57 13.36 -16.53
N ALA A 149 -7.42 12.86 -17.73
CA ALA A 149 -6.42 13.36 -18.69
C ALA A 149 -6.78 14.75 -19.21
N GLN A 150 -8.07 15.03 -19.43
CA GLN A 150 -8.55 16.35 -19.89
C GLN A 150 -8.49 17.42 -18.77
N SER A 151 -8.56 17.06 -17.50
CA SER A 151 -8.47 18.01 -16.39
C SER A 151 -7.03 18.42 -16.02
N ARG A 152 -6.03 17.90 -16.73
CA ARG A 152 -4.60 18.25 -16.57
C ARG A 152 -4.04 19.13 -17.69
N CYS A 153 -4.86 19.54 -18.61
CA CYS A 153 -4.52 20.55 -19.63
C CYS A 153 -4.97 21.93 -19.22
#